data_92bf84b75837a81523015accff0c1752
#
_entry.id   92bf84b75837a81523015accff0c1752
#
_cell.length_a   1.000
_cell.length_b   1.000
_cell.length_c   1.000
_cell.angle_alpha   90.00
_cell.angle_beta   90.00
_cell.angle_gamma   90.00
#
_symmetry.space_group_name_H-M   'P 1'
#
loop_
_entity.id
_entity.type
_entity.pdbx_description
1 polymer ?
#
loop_
_entity_poly.entity_id
_entity_poly.type
_entity_poly.pdbx_seq_one_letter_code
_entity_poly.pdbx_strand_id
1 'polypeptide(L)'
;MGAQFTGFIGNNTLTPNLDKLAKDYISFTNLYSNGTRSVRGLAALTSGTLPINGVEVIKRNKSQQDYFTIASLLKPYGYKSSFIYGGEARFDNMKSW
;
A
#
# COMPACT_ATOMS: atom_id res chain seq x y z
N MET A 1 7.95 6.01 -4.96
CA MET A 1 8.10 7.13 -5.93
C MET A 1 7.41 8.34 -5.32
N GLY A 2 8.05 9.50 -5.33
CA GLY A 2 7.43 10.74 -4.84
C GLY A 2 6.43 11.31 -5.85
N ALA A 3 5.38 11.98 -5.38
CA ALA A 3 4.32 12.54 -6.22
C ALA A 3 4.85 13.55 -7.28
N GLN A 4 5.93 14.25 -6.96
CA GLN A 4 6.59 15.19 -7.89
C GLN A 4 7.13 14.54 -9.17
N PHE A 5 7.27 13.21 -9.20
CA PHE A 5 7.70 12.46 -10.38
C PHE A 5 6.54 11.97 -11.25
N THR A 6 5.30 12.22 -10.86
CA THR A 6 4.12 11.95 -11.70
C THR A 6 3.78 13.17 -12.54
N GLY A 7 3.42 12.97 -13.82
CA GLY A 7 3.17 14.07 -14.74
C GLY A 7 2.01 14.96 -14.33
N PHE A 8 0.92 14.36 -13.85
CA PHE A 8 -0.30 15.10 -13.46
C PHE A 8 -0.15 15.92 -12.16
N ILE A 9 0.89 15.69 -11.34
CA ILE A 9 1.22 16.50 -10.15
C ILE A 9 2.49 17.31 -10.38
N GLY A 10 3.55 16.65 -10.89
CA GLY A 10 4.88 17.23 -11.04
C GLY A 10 5.14 17.92 -12.38
N ASN A 11 4.16 17.95 -13.27
CA ASN A 11 4.23 18.55 -14.60
C ASN A 11 5.46 18.07 -15.42
N ASN A 12 5.67 16.76 -15.46
CA ASN A 12 6.73 16.10 -16.22
C ASN A 12 6.15 14.99 -17.13
N THR A 13 6.99 14.39 -17.97
CA THR A 13 6.60 13.37 -18.94
C THR A 13 7.01 11.94 -18.55
N LEU A 14 7.40 11.71 -17.30
CA LEU A 14 7.95 10.42 -16.85
C LEU A 14 6.90 9.32 -16.69
N THR A 15 5.63 9.69 -16.53
CA THR A 15 4.55 8.76 -16.22
C THR A 15 3.35 8.87 -17.16
N PRO A 16 3.50 8.70 -18.48
CA PRO A 16 2.42 8.96 -19.44
C PRO A 16 1.20 8.08 -19.22
N ASN A 17 1.37 6.84 -18.77
CA ASN A 17 0.27 5.92 -18.50
C ASN A 17 -0.52 6.32 -17.24
N LEU A 18 0.18 6.76 -16.17
CA LEU A 18 -0.49 7.29 -14.98
C LEU A 18 -1.24 8.59 -15.29
N ASP A 19 -0.65 9.46 -16.12
CA ASP A 19 -1.27 10.72 -16.52
C ASP A 19 -2.54 10.48 -17.33
N LYS A 20 -2.55 9.46 -18.20
CA LYS A 20 -3.75 9.03 -18.93
C LYS A 20 -4.83 8.52 -17.96
N LEU A 21 -4.46 7.65 -17.01
CA LEU A 21 -5.40 7.15 -16.01
C LEU A 21 -5.95 8.27 -15.14
N ALA A 22 -5.13 9.27 -14.79
CA ALA A 22 -5.55 10.41 -13.99
C ALA A 22 -6.63 11.28 -14.69
N LYS A 23 -6.71 11.24 -16.01
CA LYS A 23 -7.78 11.93 -16.78
C LYS A 23 -9.10 11.17 -16.76
N ASP A 24 -9.03 9.84 -16.77
CA ASP A 24 -10.20 8.96 -16.91
C ASP A 24 -10.80 8.54 -15.57
N TYR A 25 -10.03 8.64 -14.49
CA TYR A 25 -10.39 8.16 -13.16
C TYR A 25 -10.25 9.24 -12.08
N ILE A 26 -10.76 8.95 -10.89
CA ILE A 26 -10.64 9.84 -9.74
C ILE A 26 -9.19 9.87 -9.27
N SER A 27 -8.59 11.06 -9.24
CA SER A 27 -7.24 11.31 -8.77
C SER A 27 -7.26 12.14 -7.50
N PHE A 28 -6.59 11.65 -6.46
CA PHE A 28 -6.47 12.35 -5.19
C PHE A 28 -5.15 13.13 -5.16
N THR A 29 -5.21 14.44 -5.23
CA THR A 29 -4.03 15.31 -5.21
C THR A 29 -3.60 15.69 -3.80
N ASN A 30 -4.47 15.50 -2.81
CA ASN A 30 -4.26 15.86 -1.40
C ASN A 30 -4.31 14.63 -0.49
N LEU A 31 -3.62 13.55 -0.89
CA LEU A 31 -3.53 12.31 -0.15
C LEU A 31 -2.29 12.30 0.74
N TYR A 32 -2.48 12.09 2.04
CA TYR A 32 -1.40 12.02 3.02
C TYR A 32 -1.14 10.58 3.46
N SER A 33 0.15 10.24 3.58
CA SER A 33 0.55 8.93 4.09
C SER A 33 0.23 8.80 5.58
N ASN A 34 -0.18 7.61 5.97
CA ASN A 34 -0.44 7.24 7.38
C ASN A 34 0.86 6.95 8.17
N GLY A 35 2.02 7.24 7.63
CA GLY A 35 3.29 7.02 8.30
C GLY A 35 4.48 7.28 7.39
N THR A 36 5.66 7.28 7.96
CA THR A 36 6.90 7.65 7.29
C THR A 36 7.59 6.51 6.53
N ARG A 37 7.11 5.27 6.69
CA ARG A 37 7.67 4.07 6.05
C ARG A 37 6.64 3.34 5.22
N SER A 38 7.06 2.72 4.11
CA SER A 38 6.20 1.94 3.21
C SER A 38 5.44 0.82 3.94
N VAL A 39 6.07 0.16 4.91
CA VAL A 39 5.46 -0.90 5.71
C VAL A 39 4.25 -0.39 6.52
N ARG A 40 4.27 0.84 7.00
CA ARG A 40 3.13 1.46 7.70
C ARG A 40 1.99 1.79 6.73
N GLY A 41 2.34 2.31 5.56
CA GLY A 41 1.37 2.58 4.50
C GLY A 41 0.69 1.30 4.01
N LEU A 42 1.44 0.21 3.83
CA LEU A 42 0.90 -1.10 3.45
C LEU A 42 -0.05 -1.65 4.50
N ALA A 43 0.32 -1.61 5.78
CA ALA A 43 -0.56 -2.04 6.87
C ALA A 43 -1.86 -1.22 6.89
N ALA A 44 -1.77 0.10 6.73
CA ALA A 44 -2.94 0.96 6.68
C ALA A 44 -3.86 0.64 5.50
N LEU A 45 -3.31 0.43 4.30
CA LEU A 45 -4.08 0.12 3.09
C LEU A 45 -4.73 -1.26 3.14
N THR A 46 -4.01 -2.26 3.65
CA THR A 46 -4.49 -3.65 3.61
C THR A 46 -5.38 -4.03 4.77
N SER A 47 -5.20 -3.42 5.94
CA SER A 47 -5.92 -3.78 7.17
C SER A 47 -6.61 -2.61 7.88
N GLY A 48 -6.50 -1.39 7.36
CA GLY A 48 -7.11 -0.21 7.98
C GLY A 48 -6.47 0.21 9.32
N THR A 49 -5.28 -0.29 9.64
CA THR A 49 -4.62 0.01 10.91
C THR A 49 -4.04 1.41 10.94
N LEU A 50 -4.25 2.12 12.06
CA LEU A 50 -3.57 3.37 12.35
C LEU A 50 -2.11 3.12 12.74
N PRO A 51 -1.20 4.10 12.54
CA PRO A 51 0.18 3.98 12.96
C PRO A 51 0.26 3.84 14.48
N ILE A 52 1.02 2.85 14.93
CA ILE A 52 1.28 2.59 16.34
C ILE A 52 2.72 3.00 16.64
N ASN A 53 2.94 3.63 17.78
CA ASN A 53 4.28 3.97 18.23
C ASN A 53 5.11 2.69 18.45
N GLY A 54 6.39 2.74 18.07
CA GLY A 54 7.32 1.61 18.21
C GLY A 54 7.43 0.75 16.97
N VAL A 55 7.52 -0.57 17.14
CA VAL A 55 7.70 -1.53 16.04
C VAL A 55 6.42 -1.62 15.21
N GLU A 56 6.57 -1.54 13.91
CA GLU A 56 5.47 -1.64 12.93
C GLU A 56 4.68 -2.94 13.11
N VAL A 57 3.37 -2.87 12.89
CA VAL A 57 2.44 -4.00 13.09
C VAL A 57 2.90 -5.24 12.33
N ILE A 58 3.28 -5.11 11.07
CA ILE A 58 3.76 -6.21 10.21
C ILE A 58 4.96 -6.96 10.83
N LYS A 59 5.81 -6.26 11.59
CA LYS A 59 7.02 -6.82 12.20
C LYS A 59 6.77 -7.50 13.56
N ARG A 60 5.57 -7.42 14.10
CA ARG A 60 5.25 -8.04 15.39
C ARG A 60 4.93 -9.52 15.21
N ASN A 61 5.49 -10.37 16.06
CA ASN A 61 5.30 -11.84 15.97
C ASN A 61 3.81 -12.26 15.97
N LYS A 62 2.97 -11.53 16.69
CA LYS A 62 1.51 -11.82 16.78
C LYS A 62 0.72 -11.34 15.55
N SER A 63 1.26 -10.47 14.70
CA SER A 63 0.56 -9.98 13.51
C SER A 63 0.60 -10.96 12.34
N GLN A 64 1.31 -12.06 12.48
CA GLN A 64 1.42 -13.11 11.46
C GLN A 64 0.28 -14.13 11.53
N GLN A 65 -0.61 -14.02 12.52
CA GLN A 65 -1.73 -14.92 12.72
C GLN A 65 -3.01 -14.10 12.95
N ASP A 66 -4.09 -14.50 12.30
CA ASP A 66 -5.44 -13.95 12.49
C ASP A 66 -5.59 -12.43 12.27
N TYR A 67 -4.76 -11.88 11.38
CA TYR A 67 -4.84 -10.46 11.07
C TYR A 67 -5.87 -10.20 9.97
N PHE A 68 -6.84 -9.35 10.26
CA PHE A 68 -7.87 -8.99 9.29
C PHE A 68 -7.30 -8.09 8.19
N THR A 69 -7.48 -8.50 6.95
CA THR A 69 -7.07 -7.72 5.77
C THR A 69 -8.22 -7.60 4.77
N ILE A 70 -8.13 -6.64 3.86
CA ILE A 70 -9.09 -6.52 2.76
C ILE A 70 -9.15 -7.81 1.92
N ALA A 71 -8.03 -8.52 1.78
CA ALA A 71 -7.98 -9.80 1.09
C ALA A 71 -8.81 -10.88 1.81
N SER A 72 -8.70 -10.96 3.15
CA SER A 72 -9.52 -11.88 3.95
C SER A 72 -11.00 -11.52 3.93
N LEU A 73 -11.33 -10.22 3.92
CA LEU A 73 -12.70 -9.74 3.79
C LEU A 73 -13.36 -10.16 2.47
N LEU A 74 -12.63 -10.04 1.37
CA LEU A 74 -13.17 -10.28 0.03
C LEU A 74 -13.16 -11.75 -0.38
N LYS A 75 -12.38 -12.60 0.28
CA LYS A 75 -12.26 -14.03 -0.02
C LYS A 75 -13.62 -14.77 -0.03
N PRO A 76 -14.54 -14.58 0.94
CA PRO A 76 -15.86 -15.23 0.93
C PRO A 76 -16.73 -14.84 -0.27
N TYR A 77 -16.46 -13.69 -0.89
CA TYR A 77 -17.18 -13.20 -2.07
C TYR A 77 -16.58 -13.70 -3.40
N GLY A 78 -15.63 -14.64 -3.36
CA GLY A 78 -15.02 -15.26 -4.53
C GLY A 78 -13.84 -14.49 -5.12
N TYR A 79 -13.36 -13.43 -4.47
CA TYR A 79 -12.18 -12.71 -4.91
C TYR A 79 -10.90 -13.50 -4.64
N LYS A 80 -10.01 -13.51 -5.63
CA LYS A 80 -8.63 -13.99 -5.49
C LYS A 80 -7.71 -12.79 -5.37
N SER A 81 -7.02 -12.67 -4.26
CA SER A 81 -6.09 -11.58 -3.99
C SER A 81 -4.66 -12.01 -4.25
N SER A 82 -3.87 -11.12 -4.84
CA SER A 82 -2.44 -11.32 -5.06
C SER A 82 -1.67 -10.09 -4.59
N PHE A 83 -0.60 -10.31 -3.86
CA PHE A 83 0.33 -9.26 -3.48
C PHE A 83 1.60 -9.39 -4.31
N ILE A 84 1.85 -8.37 -5.15
CA ILE A 84 3.01 -8.35 -6.05
C ILE A 84 4.03 -7.36 -5.50
N TYR A 85 5.23 -7.84 -5.22
CA TYR A 85 6.32 -7.05 -4.65
C TYR A 85 7.62 -7.26 -5.42
N GLY A 86 8.27 -6.16 -5.80
CA GLY A 86 9.51 -6.18 -6.59
C GLY A 86 10.80 -6.35 -5.78
N GLY A 87 10.72 -6.48 -4.46
CA GLY A 87 11.87 -6.67 -3.56
C GLY A 87 11.94 -8.08 -2.98
N GLU A 88 12.91 -8.29 -2.08
CA GLU A 88 13.01 -9.54 -1.34
C GLU A 88 11.86 -9.71 -0.34
N ALA A 89 11.21 -10.86 -0.37
CA ALA A 89 10.05 -11.14 0.48
C ALA A 89 10.37 -11.11 1.99
N ARG A 90 11.64 -11.27 2.36
CA ARG A 90 12.10 -11.17 3.76
C ARG A 90 12.22 -9.73 4.24
N PHE A 91 12.37 -8.77 3.32
CA PHE A 91 12.48 -7.36 3.70
C PHE A 91 11.19 -6.89 4.36
N ASP A 92 11.33 -6.28 5.53
CA ASP A 92 10.21 -5.79 6.35
C ASP A 92 9.13 -6.83 6.64
N ASN A 93 9.48 -8.13 6.59
CA ASN A 93 8.57 -9.26 6.87
C ASN A 93 7.39 -9.39 5.88
N MET A 94 7.55 -8.93 4.65
CA MET A 94 6.50 -8.90 3.61
C MET A 94 5.94 -10.30 3.26
N LYS A 95 6.73 -11.37 3.47
CA LYS A 95 6.29 -12.74 3.20
C LYS A 95 5.18 -13.20 4.15
N SER A 96 5.18 -12.68 5.35
CA SER A 96 4.27 -13.13 6.43
C SER A 96 2.97 -12.31 6.50
N TRP A 97 2.89 -11.27 5.71
CA TRP A 97 1.72 -10.40 5.61
C TRP A 97 0.82 -10.81 4.44
#